data_f689a5a59ab9d908c15970740dcc53da
#
_entry.id   f689a5a59ab9d908c15970740dcc53da
#
_cell.length_a   1.000
_cell.length_b   1.000
_cell.length_c   1.000
_cell.angle_alpha   90.00
_cell.angle_beta   90.00
_cell.angle_gamma   90.00
#
_symmetry.space_group_name_H-M   'P 1'
#
loop_
_entity.id
_entity.type
_entity.pdbx_description
1 polymer ?
#
loop_
_entity_poly.entity_id
_entity_poly.type
_entity_poly.pdbx_seq_one_letter_code
_entity_poly.pdbx_strand_id
1 'polypeptide(L)'
;CLNYILPAVGMVLSLLGFRSLWRENKWFRNCFIITVIRAAYFFPMLILNTTIIQSTIFTPQVTSVLTVANLLLLLVEFFCLWRGLRAVQRKVNLPPRAGGAAALIIWYALMCVLAVIQYNGLVIAGAMVIGYIFIIRNIYMLSKELDEAGYSIQTVSIKVTDRCIVLVLLSVLIIGCAFGYIFGGSYPMAWSTVDSSEHTEVEVIKSHLTELGFPEYVLNDLTPEDIAACDGALQVVVDITDEPVNDGRTVTTEYSNGEKRHIEQKTVYDVKELRITGVGVQIPGERERWIIFHHFLWTTDPGFYGTESIQLWPVYRDISDGWASNGEVTGRVLYDKGGETFAAPYYSLDNQTFTSNSIFWGEQTSTDVFAAFSMPRQGENYRGYVAYPIAEM
;
A
#
# COMPACT_ATOMS: atom_id res chain seq x y z
N CYS A 1 -9.05 -2.35 3.78
CA CYS A 1 -10.32 -1.58 3.97
C CYS A 1 -10.64 -1.32 5.45
N LEU A 2 -10.62 -2.33 6.33
CA LEU A 2 -10.98 -2.17 7.76
C LEU A 2 -10.13 -1.12 8.49
N ASN A 3 -8.83 -1.00 8.16
CA ASN A 3 -7.90 -0.04 8.76
C ASN A 3 -8.26 1.44 8.48
N TYR A 4 -9.12 1.70 7.51
CA TYR A 4 -9.59 3.05 7.18
C TYR A 4 -11.03 3.29 7.64
N ILE A 5 -11.90 2.29 7.49
CA ILE A 5 -13.33 2.41 7.81
C ILE A 5 -13.54 2.54 9.32
N LEU A 6 -12.92 1.69 10.14
CA LEU A 6 -13.10 1.73 11.59
C LEU A 6 -12.66 3.05 12.22
N PRO A 7 -11.47 3.62 11.90
CA PRO A 7 -11.08 4.95 12.38
C PRO A 7 -12.02 6.06 11.90
N ALA A 8 -12.52 5.99 10.65
CA ALA A 8 -13.47 6.98 10.13
C ALA A 8 -14.79 6.97 10.91
N VAL A 9 -15.34 5.78 11.14
CA VAL A 9 -16.55 5.62 11.98
C VAL A 9 -16.30 6.12 13.40
N GLY A 10 -15.18 5.75 14.02
CA GLY A 10 -14.77 6.22 15.34
C GLY A 10 -14.67 7.74 15.43
N MET A 11 -14.10 8.39 14.41
CA MET A 11 -13.99 9.84 14.32
C MET A 11 -15.38 10.52 14.25
N VAL A 12 -16.28 9.99 13.39
CA VAL A 12 -17.66 10.50 13.29
C VAL A 12 -18.42 10.34 14.60
N LEU A 13 -18.34 9.18 15.24
CA LEU A 13 -19.00 8.93 16.53
C LEU A 13 -18.46 9.84 17.63
N SER A 14 -17.15 10.07 17.70
CA SER A 14 -16.54 10.99 18.64
C SER A 14 -17.00 12.44 18.40
N LEU A 15 -17.08 12.87 17.15
CA LEU A 15 -17.54 14.19 16.76
C LEU A 15 -19.00 14.41 17.20
N LEU A 16 -19.90 13.46 16.94
CA LEU A 16 -21.30 13.54 17.30
C LEU A 16 -21.47 13.45 18.84
N GLY A 17 -20.74 12.57 19.50
CA GLY A 17 -20.77 12.40 20.95
C GLY A 17 -20.34 13.67 21.68
N PHE A 18 -19.18 14.25 21.34
CA PHE A 18 -18.73 15.48 21.99
C PHE A 18 -19.55 16.70 21.59
N ARG A 19 -20.15 16.72 20.42
CA ARG A 19 -21.11 17.73 20.01
C ARG A 19 -22.34 17.74 20.93
N SER A 20 -22.86 16.59 21.31
CA SER A 20 -24.01 16.53 22.24
C SER A 20 -23.66 16.99 23.65
N LEU A 21 -22.40 16.81 24.06
CA LEU A 21 -21.88 17.13 25.39
C LEU A 21 -21.26 18.54 25.52
N TRP A 22 -21.14 19.27 24.44
CA TRP A 22 -20.33 20.51 24.39
C TRP A 22 -20.77 21.60 25.37
N ARG A 23 -22.06 21.64 25.77
CA ARG A 23 -22.61 22.63 26.72
C ARG A 23 -22.51 22.21 28.18
N GLU A 24 -22.24 20.94 28.44
CA GLU A 24 -22.22 20.41 29.81
C GLU A 24 -21.11 21.03 30.67
N ASN A 25 -19.93 21.19 30.09
CA ASN A 25 -18.80 21.86 30.72
C ASN A 25 -17.72 22.22 29.70
N LYS A 26 -16.75 23.10 30.15
CA LYS A 26 -15.65 23.55 29.31
C LYS A 26 -14.74 22.44 28.77
N TRP A 27 -14.64 21.32 29.50
CA TRP A 27 -13.78 20.22 29.13
C TRP A 27 -14.34 19.44 27.94
N PHE A 28 -15.65 19.16 27.94
CA PHE A 28 -16.31 18.54 26.77
C PHE A 28 -16.33 19.47 25.56
N ARG A 29 -16.42 20.77 25.76
CA ARG A 29 -16.25 21.74 24.68
C ARG A 29 -14.85 21.64 24.06
N ASN A 30 -13.80 21.51 24.90
CA ASN A 30 -12.43 21.33 24.41
C ASN A 30 -12.29 19.96 23.68
N CYS A 31 -12.89 18.87 24.16
CA CYS A 31 -12.94 17.61 23.43
C CYS A 31 -13.53 17.80 22.03
N PHE A 32 -14.68 18.48 21.92
CA PHE A 32 -15.30 18.76 20.63
C PHE A 32 -14.37 19.52 19.68
N ILE A 33 -13.72 20.60 20.17
CA ILE A 33 -12.78 21.40 19.35
C ILE A 33 -11.62 20.52 18.86
N ILE A 34 -11.02 19.73 19.76
CA ILE A 34 -9.90 18.85 19.42
C ILE A 34 -10.35 17.81 18.39
N THR A 35 -11.53 17.20 18.59
CA THR A 35 -12.07 16.23 17.64
C THR A 35 -12.32 16.85 16.27
N VAL A 36 -12.81 18.11 16.20
CA VAL A 36 -12.97 18.83 14.92
C VAL A 36 -11.62 19.03 14.23
N ILE A 37 -10.57 19.45 14.98
CA ILE A 37 -9.22 19.63 14.42
C ILE A 37 -8.69 18.28 13.90
N ARG A 38 -8.85 17.20 14.66
CA ARG A 38 -8.42 15.86 14.24
C ARG A 38 -9.20 15.37 13.02
N ALA A 39 -10.51 15.61 12.96
CA ALA A 39 -11.34 15.27 11.81
C ALA A 39 -10.93 16.07 10.56
N ALA A 40 -10.64 17.37 10.71
CA ALA A 40 -10.16 18.24 9.62
C ALA A 40 -8.79 17.79 9.07
N TYR A 41 -7.99 17.07 9.85
CA TYR A 41 -6.77 16.43 9.38
C TYR A 41 -7.04 15.03 8.79
N PHE A 42 -7.83 14.21 9.48
CA PHE A 42 -8.04 12.79 9.15
C PHE A 42 -8.73 12.59 7.79
N PHE A 43 -9.82 13.32 7.51
CA PHE A 43 -10.58 13.11 6.27
C PHE A 43 -9.83 13.55 5.01
N PRO A 44 -9.12 14.70 4.96
CA PRO A 44 -8.24 14.99 3.83
C PRO A 44 -7.13 13.97 3.64
N MET A 45 -6.51 13.47 4.72
CA MET A 45 -5.50 12.41 4.63
C MET A 45 -6.08 11.12 4.07
N LEU A 46 -7.30 10.77 4.44
CA LEU A 46 -7.99 9.60 3.89
C LEU A 46 -8.22 9.73 2.37
N ILE A 47 -8.56 10.94 1.89
CA ILE A 47 -8.68 11.23 0.46
C ILE A 47 -7.31 11.17 -0.23
N LEU A 48 -6.29 11.80 0.35
CA LEU A 48 -4.93 11.80 -0.21
C LEU A 48 -4.34 10.39 -0.32
N ASN A 49 -4.68 9.49 0.61
CA ASN A 49 -4.29 8.07 0.55
C ASN A 49 -4.86 7.32 -0.67
N THR A 50 -5.82 7.88 -1.39
CA THR A 50 -6.30 7.34 -2.68
C THR A 50 -5.52 7.86 -3.88
N THR A 51 -4.48 8.68 -3.65
CA THR A 51 -3.68 9.33 -4.68
C THR A 51 -2.20 9.01 -4.50
N ILE A 52 -1.45 9.06 -5.60
CA ILE A 52 0.02 8.99 -5.58
C ILE A 52 0.66 10.25 -4.97
N ILE A 53 -0.09 11.34 -4.89
CA ILE A 53 0.39 12.65 -4.38
C ILE A 53 0.83 12.54 -2.91
N GLN A 54 0.26 11.61 -2.17
CA GLN A 54 0.62 11.38 -0.77
C GLN A 54 2.12 11.10 -0.60
N SER A 55 2.69 10.22 -1.40
CA SER A 55 4.10 9.84 -1.32
C SER A 55 5.05 10.97 -1.70
N THR A 56 4.60 11.90 -2.55
CA THR A 56 5.38 13.06 -3.01
C THR A 56 5.37 14.21 -1.98
N ILE A 57 4.22 14.45 -1.32
CA ILE A 57 4.06 15.55 -0.36
C ILE A 57 4.54 15.17 1.03
N PHE A 58 4.28 13.92 1.45
CA PHE A 58 4.55 13.47 2.81
C PHE A 58 5.84 12.65 2.87
N THR A 59 6.95 13.33 3.06
CA THR A 59 8.22 12.67 3.38
C THR A 59 8.09 11.90 4.70
N PRO A 60 8.92 10.85 4.95
CA PRO A 60 8.90 10.09 6.20
C PRO A 60 8.99 10.98 7.46
N GLN A 61 9.76 12.07 7.38
CA GLN A 61 9.91 13.04 8.48
C GLN A 61 8.60 13.78 8.76
N VAL A 62 7.94 14.30 7.70
CA VAL A 62 6.66 15.00 7.83
C VAL A 62 5.58 14.08 8.38
N THR A 63 5.52 12.84 7.87
CA THR A 63 4.57 11.82 8.35
C THR A 63 4.78 11.51 9.82
N SER A 64 6.03 11.37 10.28
CA SER A 64 6.37 11.11 11.68
C SER A 64 5.93 12.27 12.58
N VAL A 65 6.21 13.52 12.19
CA VAL A 65 5.80 14.72 12.95
C VAL A 65 4.27 14.79 13.06
N LEU A 66 3.55 14.57 11.96
CA LEU A 66 2.09 14.62 11.94
C LEU A 66 1.47 13.48 12.78
N THR A 67 2.07 12.30 12.76
CA THR A 67 1.64 11.16 13.58
C THR A 67 1.81 11.48 15.07
N VAL A 68 2.96 12.01 15.48
CA VAL A 68 3.20 12.41 16.87
C VAL A 68 2.24 13.53 17.28
N ALA A 69 2.02 14.54 16.43
CA ALA A 69 1.08 15.63 16.71
C ALA A 69 -0.36 15.13 16.90
N ASN A 70 -0.84 14.22 16.00
CA ASN A 70 -2.17 13.63 16.14
C ASN A 70 -2.31 12.78 17.41
N LEU A 71 -1.25 12.06 17.80
CA LEU A 71 -1.20 11.30 19.03
C LEU A 71 -1.28 12.19 20.27
N LEU A 72 -0.53 13.28 20.29
CA LEU A 72 -0.61 14.27 21.38
C LEU A 72 -2.01 14.87 21.48
N LEU A 73 -2.64 15.24 20.36
CA LEU A 73 -4.01 15.71 20.34
C LEU A 73 -4.99 14.68 20.91
N LEU A 74 -4.82 13.41 20.59
CA LEU A 74 -5.63 12.30 21.13
C LEU A 74 -5.48 12.19 22.66
N LEU A 75 -4.25 12.24 23.18
CA LEU A 75 -4.01 12.19 24.62
C LEU A 75 -4.62 13.41 25.35
N VAL A 76 -4.52 14.60 24.76
CA VAL A 76 -5.17 15.81 25.30
C VAL A 76 -6.69 15.68 25.26
N GLU A 77 -7.26 15.09 24.20
CA GLU A 77 -8.71 14.79 24.11
C GLU A 77 -9.16 13.86 25.24
N PHE A 78 -8.45 12.77 25.51
CA PHE A 78 -8.74 11.87 26.62
C PHE A 78 -8.56 12.52 27.99
N PHE A 79 -7.56 13.38 28.14
CA PHE A 79 -7.40 14.17 29.36
C PHE A 79 -8.59 15.12 29.58
N CYS A 80 -9.05 15.80 28.54
CA CYS A 80 -10.25 16.63 28.60
C CYS A 80 -11.50 15.79 28.92
N LEU A 81 -11.65 14.61 28.31
CA LEU A 81 -12.72 13.67 28.59
C LEU A 81 -12.73 13.26 30.09
N TRP A 82 -11.57 12.86 30.60
CA TRP A 82 -11.42 12.52 32.03
C TRP A 82 -11.82 13.64 32.95
N ARG A 83 -11.34 14.87 32.68
CA ARG A 83 -11.68 16.07 33.46
C ARG A 83 -13.16 16.41 33.33
N GLY A 84 -13.74 16.24 32.14
CA GLY A 84 -15.16 16.47 31.86
C GLY A 84 -16.06 15.53 32.65
N LEU A 85 -15.76 14.23 32.66
CA LEU A 85 -16.49 13.21 33.41
C LEU A 85 -16.40 13.43 34.93
N ARG A 86 -15.21 13.78 35.44
CA ARG A 86 -15.07 14.14 36.87
C ARG A 86 -15.89 15.38 37.26
N ALA A 87 -16.01 16.35 36.37
CA ALA A 87 -16.82 17.54 36.60
C ALA A 87 -18.33 17.18 36.68
N VAL A 88 -18.78 16.23 35.85
CA VAL A 88 -20.15 15.73 35.87
C VAL A 88 -20.40 14.94 37.13
N GLN A 89 -19.53 14.00 37.55
CA GLN A 89 -19.66 13.25 38.79
C GLN A 89 -19.80 14.18 40.02
N ARG A 90 -19.04 15.29 40.05
CA ARG A 90 -19.17 16.29 41.15
C ARG A 90 -20.52 17.00 41.15
N LYS A 91 -21.14 17.24 39.98
CA LYS A 91 -22.46 17.87 39.90
C LYS A 91 -23.58 17.02 40.56
N VAL A 92 -23.43 15.68 40.50
CA VAL A 92 -24.40 14.72 41.08
C VAL A 92 -23.95 14.12 42.43
N ASN A 93 -22.96 14.75 43.07
CA ASN A 93 -22.37 14.32 44.34
C ASN A 93 -21.82 12.88 44.36
N LEU A 94 -21.42 12.38 43.21
CA LEU A 94 -20.67 11.11 43.06
C LEU A 94 -19.18 11.34 43.29
N PRO A 95 -18.44 10.31 43.77
CA PRO A 95 -16.98 10.42 43.91
C PRO A 95 -16.33 10.65 42.55
N PRO A 96 -15.54 11.73 42.35
CA PRO A 96 -15.03 12.15 41.04
C PRO A 96 -13.83 11.30 40.62
N ARG A 97 -14.00 10.02 40.36
CA ARG A 97 -12.95 9.05 40.00
C ARG A 97 -12.71 9.02 38.50
N ALA A 98 -13.77 8.85 37.69
CA ALA A 98 -13.73 8.66 36.24
C ALA A 98 -12.59 7.70 35.79
N GLY A 99 -12.46 6.57 36.53
CA GLY A 99 -11.32 5.66 36.44
C GLY A 99 -11.11 5.07 35.04
N GLY A 100 -12.22 4.76 34.34
CA GLY A 100 -12.14 4.26 32.96
C GLY A 100 -11.47 5.23 31.97
N ALA A 101 -11.78 6.53 32.09
CA ALA A 101 -11.16 7.55 31.24
C ALA A 101 -9.68 7.78 31.59
N ALA A 102 -9.31 7.70 32.88
CA ALA A 102 -7.90 7.76 33.28
C ALA A 102 -7.12 6.52 32.77
N ALA A 103 -7.72 5.33 32.90
CA ALA A 103 -7.14 4.08 32.40
C ALA A 103 -6.95 4.12 30.86
N LEU A 104 -7.84 4.79 30.12
CA LEU A 104 -7.71 4.97 28.68
C LEU A 104 -6.45 5.77 28.31
N ILE A 105 -6.13 6.84 29.06
CA ILE A 105 -4.91 7.62 28.86
C ILE A 105 -3.67 6.76 29.06
N ILE A 106 -3.63 6.01 30.15
CA ILE A 106 -2.51 5.09 30.49
C ILE A 106 -2.36 4.02 29.40
N TRP A 107 -3.48 3.45 28.97
CA TRP A 107 -3.51 2.41 27.94
C TRP A 107 -2.92 2.91 26.60
N TYR A 108 -3.32 4.11 26.14
CA TYR A 108 -2.77 4.70 24.93
C TYR A 108 -1.28 5.08 25.08
N ALA A 109 -0.87 5.61 26.23
CA ALA A 109 0.53 5.87 26.52
C ALA A 109 1.37 4.57 26.48
N LEU A 110 0.86 3.48 27.03
CA LEU A 110 1.52 2.17 26.97
C LEU A 110 1.60 1.64 25.55
N MET A 111 0.53 1.77 24.75
CA MET A 111 0.56 1.40 23.31
C MET A 111 1.65 2.17 22.55
N CYS A 112 1.84 3.45 22.85
CA CYS A 112 2.89 4.25 22.24
C CYS A 112 4.28 3.74 22.61
N VAL A 113 4.50 3.39 23.88
CA VAL A 113 5.77 2.80 24.32
C VAL A 113 6.03 1.47 23.60
N LEU A 114 5.03 0.60 23.53
CA LEU A 114 5.16 -0.70 22.84
C LEU A 114 5.44 -0.51 21.35
N ALA A 115 4.84 0.49 20.71
CA ALA A 115 5.10 0.82 19.31
C ALA A 115 6.53 1.34 19.09
N VAL A 116 7.05 2.19 19.99
CA VAL A 116 8.43 2.71 19.90
C VAL A 116 9.48 1.60 20.07
N ILE A 117 9.24 0.64 20.97
CA ILE A 117 10.14 -0.51 21.15
C ILE A 117 9.89 -1.65 20.15
N GLN A 118 8.97 -1.44 19.18
CA GLN A 118 8.62 -2.42 18.14
C GLN A 118 8.25 -3.81 18.68
N TYR A 119 7.55 -3.85 19.82
CA TYR A 119 7.20 -5.11 20.46
C TYR A 119 6.10 -5.86 19.71
N ASN A 120 6.37 -7.09 19.26
CA ASN A 120 5.48 -7.94 18.44
C ASN A 120 4.94 -9.19 19.18
N GLY A 121 4.97 -9.23 20.52
CA GLY A 121 4.55 -10.41 21.29
C GLY A 121 3.04 -10.57 21.39
N LEU A 122 2.50 -11.73 20.98
CA LEU A 122 1.06 -12.06 21.01
C LEU A 122 0.45 -12.01 22.42
N VAL A 123 1.21 -12.39 23.46
CA VAL A 123 0.71 -12.41 24.86
C VAL A 123 0.36 -11.00 25.33
N ILE A 124 1.26 -10.03 25.11
CA ILE A 124 0.99 -8.63 25.48
C ILE A 124 -0.12 -8.05 24.60
N ALA A 125 -0.16 -8.37 23.31
CA ALA A 125 -1.26 -7.96 22.43
C ALA A 125 -2.62 -8.44 22.94
N GLY A 126 -2.73 -9.71 23.34
CA GLY A 126 -3.93 -10.27 23.96
C GLY A 126 -4.30 -9.57 25.26
N ALA A 127 -3.33 -9.34 26.14
CA ALA A 127 -3.53 -8.62 27.40
C ALA A 127 -4.03 -7.17 27.16
N MET A 128 -3.49 -6.49 26.16
CA MET A 128 -3.90 -5.14 25.78
C MET A 128 -5.36 -5.10 25.28
N VAL A 129 -5.77 -6.07 24.47
CA VAL A 129 -7.18 -6.19 24.01
C VAL A 129 -8.12 -6.42 25.21
N ILE A 130 -7.78 -7.35 26.11
CA ILE A 130 -8.57 -7.62 27.31
C ILE A 130 -8.64 -6.35 28.19
N GLY A 131 -7.52 -5.69 28.43
CA GLY A 131 -7.46 -4.43 29.18
C GLY A 131 -8.38 -3.35 28.58
N TYR A 132 -8.37 -3.21 27.25
CA TYR A 132 -9.25 -2.27 26.56
C TYR A 132 -10.74 -2.59 26.77
N ILE A 133 -11.12 -3.86 26.69
CA ILE A 133 -12.52 -4.29 26.96
C ILE A 133 -12.94 -3.90 28.39
N PHE A 134 -12.07 -4.11 29.39
CA PHE A 134 -12.35 -3.69 30.76
C PHE A 134 -12.48 -2.15 30.91
N ILE A 135 -11.67 -1.38 30.19
CA ILE A 135 -11.74 0.10 30.18
C ILE A 135 -13.10 0.55 29.62
N ILE A 136 -13.51 0.02 28.47
CA ILE A 136 -14.81 0.34 27.84
C ILE A 136 -15.98 -0.04 28.76
N ARG A 137 -15.93 -1.23 29.36
CA ARG A 137 -16.94 -1.65 30.35
C ARG A 137 -17.01 -0.67 31.52
N ASN A 138 -15.88 -0.21 32.03
CA ASN A 138 -15.83 0.73 33.15
C ASN A 138 -16.44 2.11 32.78
N ILE A 139 -16.19 2.60 31.57
CA ILE A 139 -16.81 3.83 31.05
C ILE A 139 -18.32 3.65 30.89
N TYR A 140 -18.78 2.49 30.40
CA TYR A 140 -20.19 2.16 30.28
C TYR A 140 -20.89 2.09 31.65
N MET A 141 -20.26 1.45 32.65
CA MET A 141 -20.79 1.41 34.01
C MET A 141 -20.90 2.81 34.65
N LEU A 142 -19.93 3.69 34.37
CA LEU A 142 -20.00 5.08 34.78
C LEU A 142 -21.21 5.82 34.18
N SER A 143 -21.53 5.56 32.91
CA SER A 143 -22.73 6.12 32.27
C SER A 143 -24.00 5.67 33.01
N LYS A 144 -24.08 4.38 33.38
CA LYS A 144 -25.19 3.83 34.10
C LYS A 144 -25.34 4.40 35.53
N GLU A 145 -24.22 4.55 36.26
CA GLU A 145 -24.20 5.22 37.56
C GLU A 145 -24.71 6.66 37.50
N LEU A 146 -24.38 7.39 36.43
CA LEU A 146 -24.87 8.76 36.22
C LEU A 146 -26.38 8.78 35.94
N ASP A 147 -26.88 7.85 35.12
CA ASP A 147 -28.32 7.72 34.86
C ASP A 147 -29.10 7.38 36.14
N GLU A 148 -28.60 6.45 36.95
CA GLU A 148 -29.20 6.05 38.26
C GLU A 148 -29.17 7.22 39.26
N ALA A 149 -28.15 8.10 39.18
CA ALA A 149 -28.09 9.33 39.98
C ALA A 149 -29.01 10.46 39.46
N GLY A 150 -29.83 10.19 38.45
CA GLY A 150 -30.78 11.14 37.86
C GLY A 150 -30.13 12.22 37.01
N TYR A 151 -28.90 12.02 36.53
CA TYR A 151 -28.25 12.98 35.66
C TYR A 151 -28.86 12.93 34.23
N SER A 152 -29.41 14.04 33.80
CA SER A 152 -29.90 14.21 32.44
C SER A 152 -29.02 15.20 31.66
N ILE A 153 -28.58 14.79 30.46
CA ILE A 153 -27.82 15.65 29.57
C ILE A 153 -28.74 16.77 29.07
N GLN A 154 -28.30 18.02 29.18
CA GLN A 154 -29.04 19.14 28.62
C GLN A 154 -28.95 19.09 27.09
N THR A 155 -30.08 18.76 26.45
CA THR A 155 -30.17 18.73 24.99
C THR A 155 -29.93 20.11 24.40
N VAL A 156 -28.97 20.21 23.50
CA VAL A 156 -28.68 21.45 22.78
C VAL A 156 -29.68 21.58 21.64
N SER A 157 -30.33 22.77 21.50
CA SER A 157 -31.09 23.11 20.31
C SER A 157 -30.14 23.15 19.12
N ILE A 158 -30.23 22.16 18.23
CA ILE A 158 -29.27 21.93 17.16
C ILE A 158 -29.87 22.46 15.85
N LYS A 159 -29.23 23.48 15.25
CA LYS A 159 -29.65 24.00 13.92
C LYS A 159 -29.38 23.00 12.77
N VAL A 160 -28.36 22.15 12.90
CA VAL A 160 -27.96 21.13 11.90
C VAL A 160 -28.12 19.76 12.54
N THR A 161 -28.90 18.87 11.95
CA THR A 161 -29.12 17.50 12.46
C THR A 161 -27.86 16.65 12.31
N ASP A 162 -27.68 15.66 13.18
CA ASP A 162 -26.55 14.71 13.10
C ASP A 162 -26.55 13.97 11.76
N ARG A 163 -27.73 13.62 11.24
CA ARG A 163 -27.88 13.01 9.91
C ARG A 163 -27.31 13.90 8.79
N CYS A 164 -27.54 15.22 8.87
CA CYS A 164 -26.99 16.15 7.89
C CYS A 164 -25.47 16.18 7.93
N ILE A 165 -24.85 16.19 9.12
CA ILE A 165 -23.39 16.15 9.27
C ILE A 165 -22.82 14.86 8.68
N VAL A 166 -23.40 13.72 9.01
CA VAL A 166 -22.95 12.41 8.51
C VAL A 166 -23.06 12.37 6.99
N LEU A 167 -24.18 12.84 6.41
CA LEU A 167 -24.38 12.86 4.97
C LEU A 167 -23.38 13.80 4.27
N VAL A 168 -23.10 14.98 4.84
CA VAL A 168 -22.12 15.90 4.28
C VAL A 168 -20.71 15.29 4.33
N LEU A 169 -20.29 14.73 5.46
CA LEU A 169 -18.99 14.08 5.57
C LEU A 169 -18.85 12.90 4.61
N LEU A 170 -19.87 12.06 4.51
CA LEU A 170 -19.88 10.92 3.60
C LEU A 170 -19.83 11.38 2.13
N SER A 171 -20.60 12.42 1.77
CA SER A 171 -20.59 12.97 0.42
C SER A 171 -19.23 13.56 0.06
N VAL A 172 -18.62 14.34 0.96
CA VAL A 172 -17.28 14.91 0.77
C VAL A 172 -16.24 13.80 0.62
N LEU A 173 -16.33 12.74 1.42
CA LEU A 173 -15.43 11.60 1.33
C LEU A 173 -15.56 10.87 0.00
N ILE A 174 -16.80 10.51 -0.40
CA ILE A 174 -17.05 9.81 -1.66
C ILE A 174 -16.58 10.65 -2.85
N ILE A 175 -16.98 11.93 -2.91
CA ILE A 175 -16.59 12.84 -3.99
C ILE A 175 -15.08 13.05 -3.98
N GLY A 176 -14.49 13.26 -2.82
CA GLY A 176 -13.05 13.46 -2.68
C GLY A 176 -12.23 12.24 -3.11
N CYS A 177 -12.63 11.03 -2.70
CA CYS A 177 -11.96 9.80 -3.12
C CYS A 177 -12.12 9.54 -4.62
N ALA A 178 -13.32 9.78 -5.18
CA ALA A 178 -13.54 9.64 -6.61
C ALA A 178 -12.68 10.63 -7.41
N PHE A 179 -12.63 11.90 -6.98
CA PHE A 179 -11.80 12.92 -7.60
C PHE A 179 -10.30 12.61 -7.47
N GLY A 180 -9.86 12.16 -6.29
CA GLY A 180 -8.50 11.71 -6.03
C GLY A 180 -8.08 10.57 -6.95
N TYR A 181 -8.94 9.56 -7.11
CA TYR A 181 -8.70 8.44 -8.00
C TYR A 181 -8.62 8.87 -9.48
N ILE A 182 -9.53 9.76 -9.94
CA ILE A 182 -9.58 10.18 -11.35
C ILE A 182 -8.36 11.06 -11.73
N PHE A 183 -7.97 11.99 -10.84
CA PHE A 183 -6.94 13.00 -11.14
C PHE A 183 -5.59 12.73 -10.47
N GLY A 184 -5.55 11.94 -9.42
CA GLY A 184 -4.33 11.64 -8.68
C GLY A 184 -3.96 10.16 -8.66
N GLY A 185 -4.65 9.30 -9.44
CA GLY A 185 -4.44 7.86 -9.45
C GLY A 185 -3.42 7.36 -10.47
N SER A 186 -2.65 8.26 -11.11
CA SER A 186 -1.67 7.86 -12.12
C SER A 186 -0.32 8.50 -11.86
N TYR A 187 0.75 7.74 -12.02
CA TYR A 187 2.12 8.27 -11.95
C TYR A 187 2.39 9.20 -13.13
N PRO A 188 3.17 10.28 -12.93
CA PRO A 188 3.65 11.11 -14.02
C PRO A 188 4.75 10.34 -14.80
N MET A 189 4.38 9.80 -15.96
CA MET A 189 5.28 9.05 -16.83
C MET A 189 5.88 9.97 -17.89
N ALA A 190 7.20 9.84 -18.13
CA ALA A 190 7.92 10.61 -19.14
C ALA A 190 7.87 9.89 -20.50
N TRP A 191 6.69 9.89 -21.14
CA TRP A 191 6.50 9.25 -22.44
C TRP A 191 7.22 9.98 -23.56
N SER A 192 7.94 9.23 -24.41
CA SER A 192 8.56 9.70 -25.65
C SER A 192 8.37 8.68 -26.75
N THR A 193 8.37 9.12 -28.00
CA THR A 193 8.38 8.22 -29.16
C THR A 193 9.70 7.45 -29.19
N VAL A 194 9.62 6.18 -29.56
CA VAL A 194 10.82 5.35 -29.74
C VAL A 194 11.44 5.72 -31.09
N ASP A 195 12.65 6.34 -31.07
CA ASP A 195 13.41 6.62 -32.27
C ASP A 195 13.98 5.32 -32.84
N SER A 196 13.74 5.11 -34.14
CA SER A 196 14.28 3.99 -34.93
C SER A 196 15.72 4.28 -35.41
N SER A 197 16.50 5.04 -34.66
CA SER A 197 17.90 5.30 -35.07
C SER A 197 18.72 4.00 -34.97
N GLU A 198 18.99 3.41 -36.12
CA GLU A 198 19.79 2.19 -36.25
C GLU A 198 21.26 2.50 -35.89
N HIS A 199 21.66 2.08 -34.70
CA HIS A 199 23.08 2.00 -34.35
C HIS A 199 23.61 0.67 -34.87
N THR A 200 24.54 0.71 -35.85
CA THR A 200 25.10 -0.47 -36.54
C THR A 200 25.62 -1.55 -35.57
N GLU A 201 26.19 -1.14 -34.44
CA GLU A 201 26.68 -2.07 -33.39
C GLU A 201 25.54 -2.82 -32.70
N VAL A 202 24.46 -2.13 -32.39
CA VAL A 202 23.28 -2.73 -31.74
C VAL A 202 22.61 -3.75 -32.65
N GLU A 203 22.56 -3.49 -33.97
CA GLU A 203 21.98 -4.42 -34.95
C GLU A 203 22.78 -5.71 -35.09
N VAL A 204 24.11 -5.66 -34.95
CA VAL A 204 24.95 -6.87 -34.96
C VAL A 204 24.63 -7.73 -33.73
N ILE A 205 24.49 -7.12 -32.52
CA ILE A 205 24.15 -7.84 -31.29
C ILE A 205 22.74 -8.42 -31.39
N LYS A 206 21.77 -7.66 -31.91
CA LYS A 206 20.40 -8.13 -32.14
C LYS A 206 20.36 -9.36 -33.05
N SER A 207 21.09 -9.33 -34.14
CA SER A 207 21.17 -10.43 -35.09
C SER A 207 21.72 -11.68 -34.39
N HIS A 208 22.78 -11.54 -33.62
CA HIS A 208 23.35 -12.65 -32.84
C HIS A 208 22.40 -13.20 -31.80
N LEU A 209 21.72 -12.34 -31.04
CA LEU A 209 20.71 -12.76 -30.06
C LEU A 209 19.54 -13.50 -30.72
N THR A 210 19.11 -13.04 -31.90
CA THR A 210 18.05 -13.72 -32.69
C THR A 210 18.51 -15.11 -33.17
N GLU A 211 19.76 -15.26 -33.61
CA GLU A 211 20.34 -16.58 -33.96
C GLU A 211 20.39 -17.52 -32.75
N LEU A 212 20.60 -17.01 -31.54
CA LEU A 212 20.55 -17.78 -30.29
C LEU A 212 19.13 -18.10 -29.81
N GLY A 213 18.09 -17.56 -30.46
CA GLY A 213 16.69 -17.84 -30.16
C GLY A 213 16.01 -16.80 -29.25
N PHE A 214 16.58 -15.60 -29.11
CA PHE A 214 15.92 -14.52 -28.38
C PHE A 214 14.64 -14.08 -29.13
N PRO A 215 13.46 -13.98 -28.46
CA PRO A 215 12.24 -13.60 -29.13
C PRO A 215 12.27 -12.16 -29.68
N GLU A 216 12.02 -12.02 -30.98
CA GLU A 216 12.14 -10.75 -31.70
C GLU A 216 11.24 -9.65 -31.12
N TYR A 217 10.00 -10.00 -30.71
CA TYR A 217 9.08 -9.01 -30.14
C TYR A 217 9.55 -8.45 -28.78
N VAL A 218 10.31 -9.24 -28.00
CA VAL A 218 10.94 -8.76 -26.76
C VAL A 218 12.15 -7.90 -27.12
N LEU A 219 12.99 -8.38 -28.06
CA LEU A 219 14.22 -7.71 -28.47
C LEU A 219 13.95 -6.29 -29.02
N ASN A 220 12.84 -6.10 -29.74
CA ASN A 220 12.43 -4.80 -30.26
C ASN A 220 11.98 -3.81 -29.19
N ASP A 221 11.61 -4.30 -28.01
CA ASP A 221 11.21 -3.47 -26.89
C ASP A 221 12.39 -3.08 -25.98
N LEU A 222 13.56 -3.70 -26.11
CA LEU A 222 14.73 -3.39 -25.30
C LEU A 222 15.36 -2.04 -25.68
N THR A 223 15.98 -1.40 -24.69
CA THR A 223 16.82 -0.21 -24.95
C THR A 223 18.13 -0.60 -25.65
N PRO A 224 18.78 0.31 -26.41
CA PRO A 224 20.09 0.05 -26.97
C PRO A 224 21.14 -0.36 -25.92
N GLU A 225 21.04 0.19 -24.70
CA GLU A 225 21.94 -0.09 -23.59
C GLU A 225 21.75 -1.54 -23.08
N ASP A 226 20.49 -2.00 -22.96
CA ASP A 226 20.19 -3.36 -22.51
C ASP A 226 20.60 -4.39 -23.58
N ILE A 227 20.48 -4.05 -24.86
CA ILE A 227 20.98 -4.90 -25.95
C ILE A 227 22.52 -4.95 -25.94
N ALA A 228 23.19 -3.81 -25.76
CA ALA A 228 24.64 -3.75 -25.69
C ALA A 228 25.19 -4.54 -24.47
N ALA A 229 24.46 -4.57 -23.36
CA ALA A 229 24.84 -5.39 -22.20
C ALA A 229 24.88 -6.90 -22.50
N CYS A 230 24.20 -7.36 -23.57
CA CYS A 230 24.20 -8.74 -24.03
C CYS A 230 25.32 -9.06 -25.05
N ASP A 231 26.27 -8.15 -25.25
CA ASP A 231 27.35 -8.37 -26.20
C ASP A 231 28.16 -9.62 -25.88
N GLY A 232 28.46 -10.42 -26.91
CA GLY A 232 29.15 -11.70 -26.77
C GLY A 232 28.31 -12.81 -26.13
N ALA A 233 26.99 -12.70 -26.17
CA ALA A 233 26.07 -13.72 -25.62
C ALA A 233 26.45 -15.14 -26.05
N LEU A 234 26.46 -16.07 -25.11
CA LEU A 234 26.83 -17.47 -25.30
C LEU A 234 25.62 -18.39 -25.48
N GLN A 235 24.53 -18.09 -24.78
CA GLN A 235 23.31 -18.88 -24.77
C GLN A 235 22.12 -18.00 -24.44
N VAL A 236 20.96 -18.36 -24.99
CA VAL A 236 19.65 -17.77 -24.65
C VAL A 236 18.71 -18.90 -24.20
N VAL A 237 18.02 -18.67 -23.08
CA VAL A 237 16.99 -19.57 -22.56
C VAL A 237 15.69 -18.76 -22.48
N VAL A 238 14.59 -19.34 -22.96
CA VAL A 238 13.30 -18.65 -23.07
C VAL A 238 12.21 -19.49 -22.40
N ASP A 239 11.37 -18.82 -21.62
CA ASP A 239 10.14 -19.37 -21.06
C ASP A 239 8.98 -18.41 -21.39
N ILE A 240 7.90 -18.95 -21.98
CA ILE A 240 6.74 -18.15 -22.38
C ILE A 240 5.49 -18.73 -21.75
N THR A 241 4.76 -17.91 -21.04
CA THR A 241 3.48 -18.29 -20.41
C THR A 241 2.40 -17.28 -20.79
N ASP A 242 1.26 -17.78 -21.29
CA ASP A 242 0.07 -16.99 -21.53
C ASP A 242 -0.91 -17.17 -20.36
N GLU A 243 -1.13 -16.12 -19.60
CA GLU A 243 -1.98 -16.13 -18.40
C GLU A 243 -3.34 -15.50 -18.72
N PRO A 244 -4.44 -16.26 -18.67
CA PRO A 244 -5.78 -15.69 -18.79
C PRO A 244 -6.13 -14.94 -17.50
N VAL A 245 -6.39 -13.66 -17.61
CA VAL A 245 -6.80 -12.80 -16.49
C VAL A 245 -8.29 -12.49 -16.64
N ASN A 246 -9.11 -12.91 -15.67
CA ASN A 246 -10.55 -12.59 -15.57
C ASN A 246 -11.44 -13.10 -16.75
N ASP A 247 -11.42 -14.38 -17.07
CA ASP A 247 -12.18 -14.94 -18.19
C ASP A 247 -13.45 -15.75 -17.81
N GLY A 248 -13.80 -15.77 -16.53
CA GLY A 248 -14.95 -16.57 -16.03
C GLY A 248 -14.70 -18.08 -16.03
N ARG A 249 -13.55 -18.54 -16.51
CA ARG A 249 -13.17 -19.95 -16.48
C ARG A 249 -12.65 -20.36 -15.11
N THR A 250 -12.84 -21.61 -14.76
CA THR A 250 -12.18 -22.18 -13.59
C THR A 250 -10.80 -22.67 -13.99
N VAL A 251 -9.77 -21.96 -13.59
CA VAL A 251 -8.38 -22.37 -13.80
C VAL A 251 -7.97 -23.25 -12.63
N THR A 252 -7.44 -24.44 -12.96
CA THR A 252 -6.91 -25.38 -11.98
C THR A 252 -5.39 -25.35 -12.07
N THR A 253 -4.73 -24.84 -11.05
CA THR A 253 -3.26 -24.82 -10.97
C THR A 253 -2.80 -25.91 -10.02
N GLU A 254 -1.96 -26.82 -10.52
CA GLU A 254 -1.35 -27.87 -9.71
C GLU A 254 0.05 -27.41 -9.27
N TYR A 255 0.26 -27.29 -7.98
CA TYR A 255 1.59 -27.10 -7.40
C TYR A 255 2.07 -28.42 -6.78
N SER A 256 3.22 -28.89 -7.20
CA SER A 256 3.89 -30.04 -6.59
C SER A 256 5.06 -29.56 -5.74
N ASN A 257 4.91 -29.67 -4.44
CA ASN A 257 6.00 -29.39 -3.50
C ASN A 257 6.38 -30.72 -2.81
N GLY A 258 7.24 -31.51 -3.48
CA GLY A 258 7.65 -32.83 -3.02
C GLY A 258 6.50 -33.85 -3.00
N GLU A 259 6.11 -34.36 -1.83
CA GLU A 259 5.11 -35.40 -1.68
C GLU A 259 3.64 -34.96 -1.66
N LYS A 260 3.37 -33.64 -1.68
CA LYS A 260 1.99 -33.12 -1.62
C LYS A 260 1.63 -32.35 -2.88
N ARG A 261 0.57 -32.82 -3.56
CA ARG A 261 -0.11 -32.06 -4.62
C ARG A 261 -1.09 -31.08 -3.98
N HIS A 262 -0.91 -29.79 -4.27
CA HIS A 262 -1.91 -28.77 -4.00
C HIS A 262 -2.63 -28.43 -5.30
N ILE A 263 -3.96 -28.53 -5.30
CA ILE A 263 -4.81 -28.14 -6.42
C ILE A 263 -5.52 -26.86 -5.98
N GLU A 264 -5.22 -25.75 -6.63
CA GLU A 264 -5.93 -24.50 -6.45
C GLU A 264 -6.90 -24.29 -7.62
N GLN A 265 -8.19 -24.09 -7.33
CA GLN A 265 -9.20 -23.74 -8.32
C GLN A 265 -9.57 -22.27 -8.15
N LYS A 266 -9.32 -21.45 -9.17
CA LYS A 266 -9.67 -20.04 -9.22
C LYS A 266 -10.62 -19.79 -10.39
N THR A 267 -11.75 -19.17 -10.13
CA THR A 267 -12.66 -18.69 -11.18
C THR A 267 -12.20 -17.30 -11.64
N VAL A 268 -11.96 -17.17 -12.93
CA VAL A 268 -11.49 -15.94 -13.58
C VAL A 268 -12.64 -15.38 -14.42
N TYR A 269 -12.97 -14.11 -14.26
CA TYR A 269 -14.08 -13.44 -14.94
C TYR A 269 -13.55 -12.40 -15.92
N ASP A 270 -13.97 -12.42 -17.17
CA ASP A 270 -13.60 -11.48 -18.23
C ASP A 270 -12.19 -11.69 -18.81
N VAL A 271 -12.13 -12.25 -20.02
CA VAL A 271 -10.87 -12.67 -20.64
C VAL A 271 -9.99 -11.51 -21.03
N LYS A 272 -8.91 -11.32 -20.30
CA LYS A 272 -7.76 -10.54 -20.70
C LYS A 272 -6.56 -11.48 -20.71
N GLU A 273 -5.79 -11.51 -21.77
CA GLU A 273 -4.61 -12.36 -21.87
C GLU A 273 -3.35 -11.55 -21.66
N LEU A 274 -2.55 -12.00 -20.71
CA LEU A 274 -1.24 -11.44 -20.39
C LEU A 274 -0.18 -12.48 -20.75
N ARG A 275 0.65 -12.16 -21.73
CA ARG A 275 1.84 -12.95 -22.02
C ARG A 275 2.99 -12.51 -21.14
N ILE A 276 3.59 -13.46 -20.45
CA ILE A 276 4.81 -13.25 -19.66
C ILE A 276 5.91 -14.06 -20.34
N THR A 277 7.03 -13.38 -20.64
CA THR A 277 8.19 -13.99 -21.28
C THR A 277 9.41 -13.77 -20.40
N GLY A 278 9.95 -14.86 -19.88
CA GLY A 278 11.26 -14.89 -19.23
C GLY A 278 12.34 -15.20 -20.26
N VAL A 279 13.40 -14.38 -20.31
CA VAL A 279 14.56 -14.62 -21.15
C VAL A 279 15.81 -14.51 -20.31
N GLY A 280 16.60 -15.57 -20.27
CA GLY A 280 17.94 -15.59 -19.69
C GLY A 280 18.99 -15.54 -20.78
N VAL A 281 19.91 -14.58 -20.73
CA VAL A 281 21.04 -14.44 -21.65
C VAL A 281 22.33 -14.69 -20.88
N GLN A 282 23.04 -15.75 -21.19
CA GLN A 282 24.37 -16.03 -20.65
C GLN A 282 25.40 -15.14 -21.32
N ILE A 283 26.16 -14.40 -20.52
CA ILE A 283 27.23 -13.52 -21.04
C ILE A 283 28.61 -13.98 -20.56
N PRO A 284 29.70 -13.67 -21.31
CA PRO A 284 31.05 -14.07 -20.94
C PRO A 284 31.46 -13.49 -19.58
N GLY A 285 32.20 -14.27 -18.79
CA GLY A 285 32.74 -13.83 -17.51
C GLY A 285 33.67 -14.88 -16.90
N GLU A 286 34.42 -14.53 -15.87
CA GLU A 286 35.26 -15.47 -15.10
C GLU A 286 34.40 -16.47 -14.31
N ARG A 287 33.20 -16.05 -13.89
CA ARG A 287 32.12 -16.84 -13.29
C ARG A 287 30.93 -16.85 -14.21
N GLU A 288 30.00 -17.77 -13.98
CA GLU A 288 28.75 -17.80 -14.70
C GLU A 288 27.93 -16.54 -14.45
N ARG A 289 27.54 -15.87 -15.54
CA ARG A 289 26.81 -14.59 -15.50
C ARG A 289 25.66 -14.63 -16.48
N TRP A 290 24.51 -14.09 -16.04
CA TRP A 290 23.32 -13.99 -16.83
C TRP A 290 22.71 -12.60 -16.74
N ILE A 291 21.99 -12.20 -17.79
CA ILE A 291 21.03 -11.09 -17.74
C ILE A 291 19.66 -11.72 -17.90
N ILE A 292 18.81 -11.46 -16.93
CA ILE A 292 17.45 -12.00 -16.89
C ILE A 292 16.48 -10.91 -17.28
N PHE A 293 15.66 -11.16 -18.29
CA PHE A 293 14.59 -10.29 -18.75
C PHE A 293 13.25 -10.90 -18.40
N HIS A 294 12.38 -10.11 -17.78
CA HIS A 294 10.98 -10.43 -17.59
C HIS A 294 10.15 -9.46 -18.42
N HIS A 295 9.60 -9.92 -19.53
CA HIS A 295 8.78 -9.12 -20.41
C HIS A 295 7.29 -9.48 -20.21
N PHE A 296 6.43 -8.48 -20.20
CA PHE A 296 4.99 -8.64 -20.20
C PHE A 296 4.37 -7.96 -21.43
N LEU A 297 3.35 -8.61 -21.99
CA LEU A 297 2.57 -8.08 -23.12
C LEU A 297 1.10 -8.41 -22.92
N TRP A 298 0.25 -7.38 -22.84
CA TRP A 298 -1.18 -7.57 -22.92
C TRP A 298 -1.56 -7.87 -24.39
N THR A 299 -1.91 -9.12 -24.68
CA THR A 299 -2.37 -9.54 -26.01
C THR A 299 -3.83 -9.11 -26.26
N THR A 300 -4.53 -8.75 -25.21
CA THR A 300 -5.85 -8.13 -25.22
C THR A 300 -5.82 -6.88 -24.36
N ASP A 301 -6.33 -5.74 -24.85
CA ASP A 301 -6.37 -4.49 -24.10
C ASP A 301 -6.98 -4.71 -22.71
N PRO A 302 -6.24 -4.49 -21.63
CA PRO A 302 -6.72 -4.73 -20.27
C PRO A 302 -7.82 -3.77 -19.83
N GLY A 303 -7.98 -2.61 -20.48
CA GLY A 303 -8.91 -1.56 -20.08
C GLY A 303 -8.55 -0.94 -18.73
N PHE A 304 -7.36 -1.19 -18.21
CA PHE A 304 -6.86 -0.63 -16.95
C PHE A 304 -6.37 0.80 -17.15
N TYR A 305 -6.44 1.56 -16.10
CA TYR A 305 -5.77 2.85 -16.00
C TYR A 305 -5.49 3.13 -14.52
N GLY A 306 -4.48 3.93 -14.26
CA GLY A 306 -4.07 4.27 -12.90
C GLY A 306 -2.67 3.78 -12.61
N THR A 307 -2.43 3.40 -11.36
CA THR A 307 -1.14 2.87 -10.91
C THR A 307 -1.09 1.36 -11.06
N GLU A 308 0.00 0.89 -11.63
CA GLU A 308 0.32 -0.53 -11.76
C GLU A 308 1.67 -0.81 -11.10
N SER A 309 1.87 -2.05 -10.67
CA SER A 309 3.14 -2.48 -10.10
C SER A 309 3.46 -3.91 -10.48
N ILE A 310 4.75 -4.16 -10.66
CA ILE A 310 5.32 -5.49 -10.86
C ILE A 310 6.20 -5.79 -9.65
N GLN A 311 6.04 -6.98 -9.09
CA GLN A 311 6.95 -7.54 -8.11
C GLN A 311 7.54 -8.81 -8.69
N LEU A 312 8.86 -8.85 -8.77
CA LEU A 312 9.60 -10.03 -9.20
C LEU A 312 10.35 -10.62 -8.02
N TRP A 313 10.46 -11.93 -8.03
CA TRP A 313 11.27 -12.70 -7.10
C TRP A 313 12.54 -13.16 -7.83
N PRO A 314 13.62 -12.36 -7.79
CA PRO A 314 14.82 -12.71 -8.52
C PRO A 314 15.50 -13.95 -7.92
N VAL A 315 16.32 -14.63 -8.70
CA VAL A 315 17.07 -15.81 -8.25
C VAL A 315 18.02 -15.50 -7.08
N TYR A 316 18.45 -14.25 -6.92
CA TYR A 316 19.25 -13.80 -5.77
C TYR A 316 18.42 -13.36 -4.56
N ARG A 317 17.11 -13.63 -4.59
CA ARG A 317 16.20 -13.28 -3.48
C ARG A 317 16.70 -13.84 -2.15
N ASP A 318 17.13 -15.09 -2.17
CA ASP A 318 17.75 -15.80 -1.06
C ASP A 318 19.18 -16.14 -1.42
N ILE A 319 20.13 -15.66 -0.62
CA ILE A 319 21.58 -15.89 -0.83
C ILE A 319 21.95 -17.38 -0.89
N SER A 320 21.09 -18.23 -0.30
CA SER A 320 21.27 -19.69 -0.28
C SER A 320 21.29 -20.34 -1.68
N ASP A 321 20.79 -19.67 -2.70
CA ASP A 321 20.65 -20.25 -4.06
C ASP A 321 21.93 -20.10 -4.91
N GLY A 322 22.99 -19.49 -4.34
CA GLY A 322 24.31 -19.40 -4.99
C GLY A 322 24.41 -18.30 -6.04
N TRP A 323 23.41 -17.41 -6.14
CA TRP A 323 23.39 -16.29 -7.07
C TRP A 323 23.40 -14.95 -6.34
N ALA A 324 24.07 -13.97 -6.93
CA ALA A 324 24.11 -12.59 -6.44
C ALA A 324 23.69 -11.62 -7.55
N SER A 325 23.08 -10.48 -7.13
CA SER A 325 22.88 -9.35 -8.03
C SER A 325 24.24 -8.82 -8.52
N ASN A 326 24.36 -8.59 -9.83
CA ASN A 326 25.61 -8.16 -10.45
C ASN A 326 25.44 -6.88 -11.29
N GLY A 327 24.59 -5.97 -10.85
CA GLY A 327 24.36 -4.69 -11.52
C GLY A 327 23.02 -4.07 -11.17
N GLU A 328 22.67 -3.02 -11.89
CA GLU A 328 21.43 -2.29 -11.70
C GLU A 328 20.26 -3.01 -12.38
N VAL A 329 19.07 -2.83 -11.82
CA VAL A 329 17.82 -3.26 -12.46
C VAL A 329 17.41 -2.21 -13.47
N THR A 330 17.15 -2.63 -14.70
CA THR A 330 16.75 -1.77 -15.82
C THR A 330 15.38 -2.16 -16.36
N GLY A 331 14.81 -1.35 -17.23
CA GLY A 331 13.57 -1.65 -17.92
C GLY A 331 12.76 -0.41 -18.27
N ARG A 332 11.75 -0.63 -19.07
CA ARG A 332 10.81 0.40 -19.52
C ARG A 332 9.44 -0.18 -19.83
N VAL A 333 8.47 0.69 -19.94
CA VAL A 333 7.11 0.37 -20.38
C VAL A 333 6.83 1.01 -21.72
N LEU A 334 6.02 0.34 -22.53
CA LEU A 334 5.72 0.76 -23.90
C LEU A 334 4.23 0.59 -24.19
N TYR A 335 3.73 1.40 -25.11
CA TYR A 335 2.42 1.23 -25.73
C TYR A 335 2.44 1.79 -27.17
N ASP A 336 1.48 1.36 -27.98
CA ASP A 336 1.32 1.87 -29.32
C ASP A 336 0.12 2.80 -29.41
N LYS A 337 0.20 3.84 -30.23
CA LYS A 337 -0.88 4.77 -30.51
C LYS A 337 -0.71 5.42 -31.87
N GLY A 338 -1.73 5.26 -32.72
CA GLY A 338 -1.74 5.89 -34.05
C GLY A 338 -0.62 5.42 -34.99
N GLY A 339 -0.10 4.20 -34.77
CA GLY A 339 1.00 3.62 -35.55
C GLY A 339 2.40 4.02 -35.05
N GLU A 340 2.49 4.75 -33.95
CA GLU A 340 3.75 5.09 -33.28
C GLU A 340 3.88 4.34 -31.96
N THR A 341 5.10 3.94 -31.61
CA THR A 341 5.43 3.33 -30.31
C THR A 341 5.96 4.40 -29.36
N PHE A 342 5.39 4.44 -28.18
CA PHE A 342 5.79 5.29 -27.06
C PHE A 342 6.44 4.46 -25.98
N ALA A 343 7.51 4.96 -25.38
CA ALA A 343 8.17 4.35 -24.25
C ALA A 343 8.38 5.34 -23.11
N ALA A 344 8.40 4.83 -21.88
CA ALA A 344 8.78 5.60 -20.70
C ALA A 344 9.58 4.71 -19.73
N PRO A 345 10.52 5.28 -18.98
CA PRO A 345 11.09 4.58 -17.83
C PRO A 345 9.98 4.32 -16.79
N TYR A 346 10.17 3.32 -15.97
CA TYR A 346 9.31 3.12 -14.80
C TYR A 346 9.36 4.36 -13.90
N TYR A 347 8.23 4.67 -13.24
CA TYR A 347 8.20 5.72 -12.23
C TYR A 347 9.15 5.41 -11.06
N SER A 348 9.16 4.14 -10.65
CA SER A 348 10.10 3.59 -9.68
C SER A 348 10.49 2.19 -10.13
N LEU A 349 11.76 1.90 -10.14
CA LEU A 349 12.32 0.57 -10.43
C LEU A 349 13.54 0.38 -9.54
N ASP A 350 13.45 -0.55 -8.59
CA ASP A 350 14.54 -0.79 -7.63
C ASP A 350 14.42 -2.15 -6.93
N ASN A 351 15.52 -2.59 -6.34
CA ASN A 351 15.57 -3.68 -5.38
C ASN A 351 15.04 -3.21 -4.03
N GLN A 352 14.09 -3.95 -3.44
CA GLN A 352 13.60 -3.71 -2.10
C GLN A 352 13.90 -4.89 -1.19
N THR A 353 14.55 -4.62 -0.08
CA THR A 353 14.88 -5.62 0.92
C THR A 353 13.82 -5.67 2.00
N PHE A 354 13.27 -6.85 2.24
CA PHE A 354 12.29 -7.14 3.28
C PHE A 354 12.92 -7.96 4.38
N THR A 355 12.73 -7.51 5.60
CA THR A 355 13.11 -8.29 6.79
C THR A 355 11.85 -8.83 7.45
N SER A 356 11.74 -10.14 7.53
CA SER A 356 10.65 -10.85 8.21
C SER A 356 11.16 -11.50 9.47
N ASN A 357 10.55 -11.17 10.62
CA ASN A 357 10.86 -11.80 11.91
C ASN A 357 9.85 -12.91 12.19
N SER A 358 10.26 -14.16 12.11
CA SER A 358 9.47 -15.32 12.48
C SER A 358 9.83 -15.80 13.89
N ILE A 359 8.80 -16.11 14.69
CA ILE A 359 8.97 -16.67 16.05
C ILE A 359 9.72 -18.01 16.02
N PHE A 360 9.62 -18.75 14.92
CA PHE A 360 10.21 -20.09 14.76
C PHE A 360 11.50 -20.10 13.96
N TRP A 361 11.71 -19.13 13.04
CA TRP A 361 12.79 -19.14 12.06
C TRP A 361 13.75 -17.95 12.20
N GLY A 362 13.52 -17.08 13.19
CA GLY A 362 14.32 -15.89 13.38
C GLY A 362 14.09 -14.81 12.32
N GLU A 363 15.09 -13.98 12.12
CA GLU A 363 15.08 -12.92 11.11
C GLU A 363 15.47 -13.49 9.75
N GLN A 364 14.60 -13.31 8.75
CA GLN A 364 14.84 -13.66 7.36
C GLN A 364 14.81 -12.41 6.52
N THR A 365 15.81 -12.22 5.69
CA THR A 365 15.91 -11.10 4.77
C THR A 365 15.77 -11.63 3.34
N SER A 366 14.87 -11.03 2.56
CA SER A 366 14.70 -11.31 1.14
C SER A 366 14.73 -10.03 0.33
N THR A 367 15.26 -10.09 -0.89
CA THR A 367 15.34 -8.95 -1.80
C THR A 367 14.46 -9.22 -3.02
N ASP A 368 13.45 -8.38 -3.23
CA ASP A 368 12.54 -8.44 -4.37
C ASP A 368 12.78 -7.21 -5.28
N VAL A 369 12.49 -7.37 -6.57
CA VAL A 369 12.48 -6.26 -7.53
C VAL A 369 11.08 -5.69 -7.62
N PHE A 370 10.94 -4.37 -7.46
CA PHE A 370 9.69 -3.65 -7.63
C PHE A 370 9.77 -2.64 -8.75
N ALA A 371 8.76 -2.66 -9.63
CA ALA A 371 8.54 -1.66 -10.65
C ALA A 371 7.15 -1.03 -10.46
N ALA A 372 7.06 0.30 -10.51
CA ALA A 372 5.80 1.03 -10.45
C ALA A 372 5.66 1.91 -11.69
N PHE A 373 4.46 1.94 -12.27
CA PHE A 373 4.18 2.67 -13.49
C PHE A 373 2.70 2.98 -13.66
N SER A 374 2.37 3.75 -14.70
CA SER A 374 0.99 3.97 -15.15
C SER A 374 0.94 3.93 -16.66
N MET A 375 -0.07 3.21 -17.18
CA MET A 375 -0.34 3.18 -18.60
C MET A 375 -1.37 4.25 -18.99
N PRO A 376 -1.30 4.86 -20.19
CA PRO A 376 -2.29 5.80 -20.67
C PRO A 376 -3.60 5.07 -21.01
N ARG A 377 -4.74 5.79 -20.90
CA ARG A 377 -6.08 5.23 -21.24
C ARG A 377 -6.32 4.92 -22.70
N GLN A 378 -5.53 5.53 -23.57
CA GLN A 378 -5.72 5.48 -25.04
C GLN A 378 -4.42 4.96 -25.66
N GLY A 379 -4.26 3.70 -25.69
CA GLY A 379 -3.16 2.99 -26.30
C GLY A 379 -3.55 1.58 -26.66
N GLU A 380 -2.68 0.90 -27.37
CA GLU A 380 -2.78 -0.50 -27.77
C GLU A 380 -1.46 -1.18 -27.45
N ASN A 381 -1.44 -2.51 -27.39
CA ASN A 381 -0.23 -3.30 -27.21
C ASN A 381 0.58 -2.86 -25.96
N TYR A 382 -0.08 -2.71 -24.82
CA TYR A 382 0.57 -2.37 -23.56
C TYR A 382 1.55 -3.46 -23.16
N ARG A 383 2.80 -3.08 -22.96
CA ARG A 383 3.92 -3.99 -22.70
C ARG A 383 5.04 -3.32 -21.93
N GLY A 384 6.01 -4.11 -21.53
CA GLY A 384 7.21 -3.61 -20.88
C GLY A 384 8.08 -4.74 -20.43
N TYR A 385 9.25 -4.42 -19.92
CA TYR A 385 10.18 -5.40 -19.39
C TYR A 385 10.93 -4.85 -18.17
N VAL A 386 11.39 -5.79 -17.35
CA VAL A 386 12.35 -5.55 -16.27
C VAL A 386 13.52 -6.49 -16.52
N ALA A 387 14.73 -5.95 -16.45
CA ALA A 387 15.96 -6.71 -16.60
C ALA A 387 16.87 -6.55 -15.39
N TYR A 388 17.58 -7.61 -15.01
CA TYR A 388 18.58 -7.58 -13.94
C TYR A 388 19.71 -8.57 -14.23
N PRO A 389 20.97 -8.16 -14.02
CA PRO A 389 22.11 -9.07 -14.15
C PRO A 389 22.37 -9.84 -12.86
N ILE A 390 22.80 -11.09 -13.03
CA ILE A 390 23.19 -11.99 -11.95
C ILE A 390 24.54 -12.63 -12.24
N ALA A 391 25.24 -13.02 -11.17
CA ALA A 391 26.46 -13.80 -11.25
C ALA A 391 26.47 -14.89 -10.17
N GLU A 392 27.11 -16.03 -10.47
CA GLU A 392 27.41 -17.08 -9.50
C GLU A 392 28.33 -16.52 -8.38
N MET A 393 28.07 -16.88 -7.11
CA MET A 393 28.83 -16.43 -5.94
C MET A 393 30.17 -17.11 -5.76
#